data_3a7aae8391d234ebe1ca5cf39210d28c
#
_entry.id   3a7aae8391d234ebe1ca5cf39210d28c
#
_cell.length_a   1.000
_cell.length_b   1.000
_cell.length_c   1.000
_cell.angle_alpha   90.00
_cell.angle_beta   90.00
_cell.angle_gamma   90.00
#
_symmetry.space_group_name_H-M   'P 1'
#
loop_
_entity.id
_entity.type
_entity.pdbx_description
1 polymer ?
#
loop_
_entity_poly.entity_id
_entity_poly.type
_entity_poly.pdbx_seq_one_letter_code
_entity_poly.pdbx_strand_id
1 'polypeptide(L)'
;QDTNLFTGTIMENIRYGKLDATDEECIEAAKLANAHDFITRLPEGYNTILRHEASNLSQGQRQLISIARAAVADPPVMILDEATSSIDTRTEALVQKGMDALMKGRTVFVIAHRLSTIQNSDAIMVLDHGRIIERGSHEQLIEQRGTYYQLYTGAFELE
;
A
#
# COMPACT_ATOMS: atom_id res chain seq x y z
N GLN A 1 -7.20 0.79 2.82
CA GLN A 1 -7.70 2.09 3.28
C GLN A 1 -7.62 2.20 4.81
N ASP A 2 -8.09 1.20 5.53
CA ASP A 2 -7.96 1.14 6.98
C ASP A 2 -6.80 0.22 7.37
N THR A 3 -5.82 0.80 8.06
CA THR A 3 -4.70 0.03 8.59
C THR A 3 -5.15 -0.66 9.89
N ASN A 4 -5.58 -1.91 9.80
CA ASN A 4 -6.02 -2.69 10.96
C ASN A 4 -4.81 -3.15 11.79
N LEU A 5 -4.26 -2.24 12.59
CA LEU A 5 -3.27 -2.56 13.60
C LEU A 5 -3.98 -2.86 14.93
N PHE A 6 -3.52 -3.89 15.61
CA PHE A 6 -4.10 -4.32 16.89
C PHE A 6 -3.26 -3.86 18.08
N THR A 7 -3.85 -3.88 19.26
CA THR A 7 -3.16 -3.60 20.51
C THR A 7 -2.09 -4.68 20.74
N GLY A 8 -0.84 -4.25 20.89
CA GLY A 8 0.34 -5.10 21.02
C GLY A 8 1.58 -4.35 20.59
N THR A 9 2.73 -4.99 20.56
CA THR A 9 3.97 -4.36 20.11
C THR A 9 3.99 -4.16 18.60
N ILE A 10 4.83 -3.25 18.12
CA ILE A 10 5.09 -3.08 16.68
C ILE A 10 5.59 -4.41 16.08
N MET A 11 6.50 -5.10 16.78
CA MET A 11 7.02 -6.39 16.35
C MET A 11 5.91 -7.44 16.16
N GLU A 12 4.99 -7.55 17.11
CA GLU A 12 3.84 -8.47 17.02
C GLU A 12 2.93 -8.12 15.85
N ASN A 13 2.70 -6.84 15.62
CA ASN A 13 1.89 -6.36 14.48
C ASN A 13 2.52 -6.71 13.13
N ILE A 14 3.84 -6.62 12.98
CA ILE A 14 4.54 -7.04 11.77
C ILE A 14 4.50 -8.56 11.63
N ARG A 15 4.83 -9.30 12.69
CA ARG A 15 4.86 -10.77 12.72
C ARG A 15 3.52 -11.40 12.43
N TYR A 16 2.42 -10.67 12.61
CA TYR A 16 1.08 -11.16 12.27
C TYR A 16 0.94 -11.59 10.81
N GLY A 17 1.74 -11.04 9.91
CA GLY A 17 1.80 -11.47 8.50
C GLY A 17 2.36 -12.88 8.31
N LYS A 18 3.24 -13.34 9.24
CA LYS A 18 3.84 -14.67 9.25
C LYS A 18 4.21 -15.03 10.69
N LEU A 19 3.36 -15.79 11.36
CA LEU A 19 3.45 -16.03 12.82
C LEU A 19 4.75 -16.70 13.29
N ASP A 20 5.39 -17.47 12.43
CA ASP A 20 6.67 -18.14 12.67
C ASP A 20 7.89 -17.34 12.19
N ALA A 21 7.69 -16.07 11.76
CA ALA A 21 8.81 -15.22 11.37
C ALA A 21 9.73 -14.89 12.54
N THR A 22 11.04 -14.90 12.29
CA THR A 22 12.03 -14.44 13.26
C THR A 22 12.00 -12.93 13.42
N ASP A 23 12.63 -12.40 14.48
CA ASP A 23 12.77 -10.97 14.68
C ASP A 23 13.54 -10.33 13.50
N GLU A 24 14.57 -11.00 13.01
CA GLU A 24 15.36 -10.56 11.87
C GLU A 24 14.52 -10.47 10.60
N GLU A 25 13.67 -11.45 10.31
CA GLU A 25 12.76 -11.42 9.16
C GLU A 25 11.77 -10.24 9.26
N CYS A 26 11.25 -9.97 10.45
CA CYS A 26 10.36 -8.84 10.70
C CYS A 26 11.09 -7.49 10.53
N ILE A 27 12.33 -7.39 10.99
CA ILE A 27 13.16 -6.17 10.83
C ILE A 27 13.49 -5.93 9.36
N GLU A 28 13.87 -6.97 8.61
CA GLU A 28 14.11 -6.84 7.16
C GLU A 28 12.85 -6.42 6.40
N ALA A 29 11.69 -6.95 6.76
CA ALA A 29 10.41 -6.51 6.21
C ALA A 29 10.13 -5.03 6.53
N ALA A 30 10.44 -4.58 7.75
CA ALA A 30 10.30 -3.18 8.14
C ALA A 30 11.26 -2.25 7.37
N LYS A 31 12.47 -2.70 7.08
CA LYS A 31 13.43 -1.96 6.24
C LYS A 31 12.90 -1.82 4.81
N LEU A 32 12.42 -2.92 4.21
CA LEU A 32 11.81 -2.91 2.89
C LEU A 32 10.64 -1.93 2.82
N ALA A 33 9.82 -1.89 3.84
CA ALA A 33 8.66 -1.01 3.95
C ALA A 33 9.00 0.45 4.31
N ASN A 34 10.26 0.80 4.52
CA ASN A 34 10.71 2.10 5.05
C ASN A 34 10.16 2.44 6.46
N ALA A 35 9.82 1.42 7.24
CA ALA A 35 9.33 1.58 8.61
C ALA A 35 10.45 1.58 9.66
N HIS A 36 11.57 0.93 9.37
CA HIS A 36 12.65 0.70 10.32
C HIS A 36 13.17 1.98 10.98
N ASP A 37 13.40 3.03 10.20
CA ASP A 37 13.99 4.27 10.68
C ASP A 37 13.13 4.98 11.72
N PHE A 38 11.81 5.07 11.50
CA PHE A 38 10.95 5.69 12.50
C PHE A 38 10.77 4.80 13.73
N ILE A 39 10.69 3.47 13.55
CA ILE A 39 10.54 2.52 14.66
C ILE A 39 11.73 2.62 15.61
N THR A 40 12.94 2.63 15.07
CA THR A 40 14.18 2.72 15.88
C THR A 40 14.35 4.05 16.60
N ARG A 41 13.67 5.11 16.17
CA ARG A 41 13.65 6.41 16.86
C ARG A 41 12.65 6.47 18.00
N LEU A 42 11.74 5.52 18.10
CA LEU A 42 10.82 5.43 19.23
C LEU A 42 11.60 4.97 20.50
N PRO A 43 11.24 5.45 21.69
CA PRO A 43 11.96 5.10 22.92
C PRO A 43 12.08 3.59 23.17
N GLU A 44 11.05 2.81 22.80
CA GLU A 44 11.02 1.36 22.98
C GLU A 44 11.21 0.60 21.66
N GLY A 45 11.49 1.29 20.54
CA GLY A 45 11.73 0.70 19.25
C GLY A 45 10.61 -0.27 18.83
N TYR A 46 10.98 -1.47 18.42
CA TYR A 46 10.03 -2.54 18.03
C TYR A 46 9.14 -3.04 19.18
N ASN A 47 9.53 -2.81 20.43
CA ASN A 47 8.75 -3.16 21.61
C ASN A 47 7.71 -2.08 21.99
N THR A 48 7.63 -1.00 21.22
CA THR A 48 6.63 0.04 21.42
C THR A 48 5.23 -0.57 21.31
N ILE A 49 4.43 -0.36 22.37
CA ILE A 49 3.07 -0.86 22.43
C ILE A 49 2.15 0.07 21.66
N LEU A 50 1.47 -0.48 20.67
CA LEU A 50 0.39 0.20 19.97
C LEU A 50 -0.88 0.09 20.80
N ARG A 51 -1.47 1.25 21.08
CA ARG A 51 -2.73 1.35 21.81
C ARG A 51 -3.89 1.30 20.82
N HIS A 52 -5.09 1.34 21.32
CA HIS A 52 -6.32 1.26 20.55
C HIS A 52 -6.19 1.94 19.17
N GLU A 53 -6.34 1.16 18.08
CA GLU A 53 -6.19 1.59 16.70
C GLU A 53 -4.84 2.26 16.37
N ALA A 54 -3.78 1.94 17.13
CA ALA A 54 -2.47 2.57 17.00
C ALA A 54 -2.52 4.11 17.03
N SER A 55 -3.39 4.67 17.89
CA SER A 55 -3.61 6.12 18.01
C SER A 55 -2.37 6.92 18.40
N ASN A 56 -1.33 6.25 18.87
CA ASN A 56 -0.02 6.86 19.18
C ASN A 56 0.92 6.98 17.96
N LEU A 57 0.48 6.58 16.77
CA LEU A 57 1.22 6.72 15.52
C LEU A 57 0.45 7.62 14.52
N SER A 58 1.20 8.28 13.64
CA SER A 58 0.59 8.96 12.50
C SER A 58 0.00 7.96 11.51
N GLN A 59 -0.91 8.41 10.67
CA GLN A 59 -1.53 7.57 9.65
C GLN A 59 -0.49 6.97 8.69
N GLY A 60 0.49 7.76 8.26
CA GLY A 60 1.58 7.28 7.41
C GLY A 60 2.43 6.22 8.10
N GLN A 61 2.77 6.40 9.39
CA GLN A 61 3.49 5.39 10.16
C GLN A 61 2.71 4.09 10.30
N ARG A 62 1.39 4.16 10.50
CA ARG A 62 0.53 2.98 10.51
C ARG A 62 0.55 2.25 9.17
N GLN A 63 0.52 2.98 8.06
CA GLN A 63 0.62 2.39 6.73
C GLN A 63 1.97 1.70 6.51
N LEU A 64 3.08 2.29 6.93
CA LEU A 64 4.40 1.67 6.83
C LEU A 64 4.48 0.34 7.59
N ILE A 65 3.88 0.24 8.78
CA ILE A 65 3.80 -1.02 9.54
C ILE A 65 2.92 -2.04 8.80
N SER A 66 1.82 -1.61 8.21
CA SER A 66 0.94 -2.47 7.41
C SER A 66 1.65 -3.04 6.19
N ILE A 67 2.48 -2.24 5.51
CA ILE A 67 3.33 -2.68 4.40
C ILE A 67 4.38 -3.70 4.90
N ALA A 68 5.01 -3.47 6.05
CA ALA A 68 5.95 -4.40 6.64
C ALA A 68 5.30 -5.75 6.97
N ARG A 69 4.07 -5.74 7.49
CA ARG A 69 3.27 -6.95 7.72
C ARG A 69 3.03 -7.72 6.42
N ALA A 70 2.68 -7.05 5.35
CA ALA A 70 2.50 -7.67 4.04
C ALA A 70 3.84 -8.20 3.47
N ALA A 71 4.93 -7.48 3.68
CA ALA A 71 6.26 -7.88 3.24
C ALA A 71 6.75 -9.16 3.92
N VAL A 72 6.55 -9.31 5.24
CA VAL A 72 6.96 -10.52 5.96
C VAL A 72 6.14 -11.74 5.56
N ALA A 73 4.86 -11.53 5.18
CA ALA A 73 4.00 -12.58 4.66
C ALA A 73 4.46 -13.12 3.30
N ASP A 74 5.13 -12.28 2.51
CA ASP A 74 5.68 -12.57 1.18
C ASP A 74 4.74 -13.35 0.25
N PRO A 75 3.50 -12.87 0.03
CA PRO A 75 2.53 -13.58 -0.78
C PRO A 75 2.87 -13.45 -2.28
N PRO A 76 2.59 -14.48 -3.10
CA PRO A 76 2.82 -14.41 -4.55
C PRO A 76 1.83 -13.48 -5.28
N VAL A 77 0.66 -13.25 -4.68
CA VAL A 77 -0.41 -12.39 -5.20
C VAL A 77 -0.89 -11.47 -4.11
N MET A 78 -1.08 -10.20 -4.44
CA MET A 78 -1.55 -9.17 -3.50
C MET A 78 -2.68 -8.36 -4.11
N ILE A 79 -3.57 -7.89 -3.24
CA ILE A 79 -4.57 -6.88 -3.56
C ILE A 79 -4.30 -5.68 -2.67
N LEU A 80 -4.05 -4.53 -3.28
CA LEU A 80 -3.77 -3.28 -2.60
C LEU A 80 -4.87 -2.27 -2.90
N ASP A 81 -5.40 -1.65 -1.85
CA ASP A 81 -6.28 -0.50 -1.95
C ASP A 81 -5.47 0.75 -1.65
N GLU A 82 -5.24 1.58 -2.68
CA GLU A 82 -4.45 2.80 -2.56
C GLU A 82 -5.23 3.85 -1.76
N ALA A 83 -4.82 4.07 -0.50
CA ALA A 83 -5.45 5.09 0.33
C ALA A 83 -4.99 6.50 -0.06
N THR A 84 -5.96 7.41 -0.25
CA THR A 84 -5.73 8.82 -0.58
C THR A 84 -5.75 9.74 0.65
N SER A 85 -5.78 9.19 1.85
CA SER A 85 -5.95 9.95 3.07
C SER A 85 -4.77 10.86 3.38
N SER A 86 -5.06 11.93 4.11
CA SER A 86 -4.20 13.04 4.51
C SER A 86 -2.91 12.61 5.21
N ILE A 87 -1.90 12.24 4.43
CA ILE A 87 -0.55 11.97 4.91
C ILE A 87 0.32 13.14 4.47
N ASP A 88 1.27 13.55 5.33
CA ASP A 88 2.25 14.56 4.95
C ASP A 88 3.11 14.07 3.76
N THR A 89 3.55 15.01 2.92
CA THR A 89 4.26 14.72 1.66
C THR A 89 5.52 13.86 1.84
N ARG A 90 6.23 14.04 2.96
CA ARG A 90 7.46 13.28 3.22
C ARG A 90 7.16 11.83 3.54
N THR A 91 6.20 11.60 4.42
CA THR A 91 5.76 10.24 4.79
C THR A 91 5.08 9.56 3.61
N GLU A 92 4.33 10.30 2.80
CA GLU A 92 3.74 9.79 1.56
C GLU A 92 4.79 9.23 0.59
N ALA A 93 5.92 9.91 0.42
CA ALA A 93 7.01 9.43 -0.41
C ALA A 93 7.62 8.12 0.14
N LEU A 94 7.73 7.98 1.46
CA LEU A 94 8.19 6.74 2.11
C LEU A 94 7.20 5.59 1.90
N VAL A 95 5.90 5.86 2.07
CA VAL A 95 4.84 4.88 1.83
C VAL A 95 4.87 4.41 0.38
N GLN A 96 4.97 5.33 -0.58
CA GLN A 96 5.03 4.98 -2.01
C GLN A 96 6.25 4.11 -2.33
N LYS A 97 7.44 4.45 -1.83
CA LYS A 97 8.64 3.64 -2.00
C LYS A 97 8.50 2.24 -1.39
N GLY A 98 7.90 2.14 -0.21
CA GLY A 98 7.63 0.86 0.44
C GLY A 98 6.66 0.01 -0.36
N MET A 99 5.60 0.62 -0.91
CA MET A 99 4.65 -0.04 -1.80
C MET A 99 5.32 -0.53 -3.09
N ASP A 100 6.14 0.29 -3.74
CA ASP A 100 6.86 -0.07 -4.95
C ASP A 100 7.81 -1.27 -4.70
N ALA A 101 8.53 -1.27 -3.58
CA ALA A 101 9.38 -2.38 -3.17
C ALA A 101 8.58 -3.65 -2.89
N LEU A 102 7.42 -3.52 -2.24
CA LEU A 102 6.52 -4.65 -1.94
C LEU A 102 5.93 -5.26 -3.21
N MET A 103 5.58 -4.46 -4.20
CA MET A 103 4.99 -4.92 -5.47
C MET A 103 5.97 -5.66 -6.37
N LYS A 104 7.26 -5.40 -6.23
CA LYS A 104 8.30 -5.92 -7.11
C LYS A 104 8.36 -7.46 -7.07
N GLY A 105 8.33 -8.07 -8.26
CA GLY A 105 8.52 -9.51 -8.42
C GLY A 105 7.29 -10.36 -8.08
N ARG A 106 6.11 -9.76 -7.97
CA ARG A 106 4.84 -10.47 -7.68
C ARG A 106 3.67 -9.94 -8.49
N THR A 107 2.58 -10.69 -8.54
CA THR A 107 1.34 -10.24 -9.16
C THR A 107 0.55 -9.38 -8.18
N VAL A 108 0.26 -8.14 -8.57
CA VAL A 108 -0.44 -7.18 -7.71
C VAL A 108 -1.65 -6.61 -8.43
N PHE A 109 -2.80 -6.68 -7.76
CA PHE A 109 -4.00 -5.95 -8.15
C PHE A 109 -4.07 -4.69 -7.29
N VAL A 110 -4.07 -3.53 -7.92
CA VAL A 110 -4.14 -2.24 -7.24
C VAL A 110 -5.47 -1.57 -7.55
N ILE A 111 -6.23 -1.21 -6.51
CA ILE A 111 -7.33 -0.27 -6.63
C ILE A 111 -6.70 1.11 -6.58
N ALA A 112 -6.50 1.71 -7.75
CA ALA A 112 -5.70 2.90 -7.89
C ALA A 112 -6.56 4.17 -7.81
N HIS A 113 -6.07 5.13 -7.06
CA HIS A 113 -6.63 6.48 -6.93
C HIS A 113 -5.69 7.54 -7.50
N ARG A 114 -4.48 7.16 -7.91
CA ARG A 114 -3.48 8.08 -8.49
C ARG A 114 -3.22 7.71 -9.94
N LEU A 115 -3.17 8.74 -10.79
CA LEU A 115 -2.87 8.58 -12.21
C LEU A 115 -1.51 7.92 -12.45
N SER A 116 -0.49 8.24 -11.64
CA SER A 116 0.85 7.66 -11.77
C SER A 116 0.86 6.14 -11.53
N THR A 117 0.08 5.65 -10.57
CA THR A 117 -0.06 4.21 -10.33
C THR A 117 -0.70 3.53 -11.52
N ILE A 118 -1.75 4.13 -12.06
CA ILE A 118 -2.49 3.59 -13.22
C ILE A 118 -1.60 3.54 -14.45
N GLN A 119 -0.90 4.63 -14.79
CA GLN A 119 -0.06 4.73 -15.98
C GLN A 119 1.08 3.70 -16.02
N ASN A 120 1.65 3.37 -14.86
CA ASN A 120 2.77 2.45 -14.73
C ASN A 120 2.35 0.99 -14.55
N SER A 121 1.05 0.70 -14.65
CA SER A 121 0.53 -0.67 -14.54
C SER A 121 0.72 -1.44 -15.84
N ASP A 122 1.05 -2.73 -15.75
CA ASP A 122 1.17 -3.62 -16.91
C ASP A 122 -0.17 -3.80 -17.64
N ALA A 123 -1.27 -3.78 -16.89
CA ALA A 123 -2.63 -3.85 -17.42
C ALA A 123 -3.59 -3.05 -16.55
N ILE A 124 -4.47 -2.32 -17.19
CA ILE A 124 -5.54 -1.54 -16.57
C ILE A 124 -6.86 -2.23 -16.86
N MET A 125 -7.71 -2.33 -15.85
CA MET A 125 -9.08 -2.82 -15.97
C MET A 125 -10.04 -1.73 -15.48
N VAL A 126 -10.95 -1.31 -16.34
CA VAL A 126 -12.03 -0.41 -15.96
C VAL A 126 -13.25 -1.25 -15.59
N LEU A 127 -13.71 -1.08 -14.36
CA LEU A 127 -14.86 -1.81 -13.84
C LEU A 127 -16.06 -0.87 -13.77
N ASP A 128 -17.21 -1.37 -14.24
CA ASP A 128 -18.49 -0.72 -14.10
C ASP A 128 -19.56 -1.74 -13.77
N HIS A 129 -20.38 -1.48 -12.76
CA HIS A 129 -21.44 -2.38 -12.28
C HIS A 129 -20.99 -3.85 -12.13
N GLY A 130 -19.77 -4.07 -11.60
CA GLY A 130 -19.21 -5.42 -11.37
C GLY A 130 -18.70 -6.13 -12.63
N ARG A 131 -18.58 -5.42 -13.76
CA ARG A 131 -18.07 -5.96 -15.01
C ARG A 131 -16.84 -5.20 -15.49
N ILE A 132 -15.91 -5.91 -16.11
CA ILE A 132 -14.79 -5.27 -16.80
C ILE A 132 -15.31 -4.76 -18.13
N ILE A 133 -15.36 -3.44 -18.32
CA ILE A 133 -15.85 -2.80 -19.54
C ILE A 133 -14.71 -2.44 -20.50
N GLU A 134 -13.50 -2.19 -19.97
CA GLU A 134 -12.31 -1.93 -20.75
C GLU A 134 -11.09 -2.61 -20.09
N ARG A 135 -10.15 -3.07 -20.92
CA ARG A 135 -8.89 -3.68 -20.48
C ARG A 135 -7.79 -3.43 -21.48
N GLY A 136 -6.60 -3.04 -21.01
CA GLY A 136 -5.43 -2.80 -21.85
C GLY A 136 -4.32 -2.07 -21.12
N SER A 137 -3.25 -1.72 -21.84
CA SER A 137 -2.24 -0.79 -21.35
C SER A 137 -2.76 0.65 -21.37
N HIS A 138 -2.04 1.55 -20.70
CA HIS A 138 -2.34 2.99 -20.73
C HIS A 138 -2.51 3.50 -22.17
N GLU A 139 -1.52 3.22 -23.03
CA GLU A 139 -1.51 3.69 -24.42
C GLU A 139 -2.69 3.14 -25.22
N GLN A 140 -2.99 1.85 -25.06
CA GLN A 140 -4.11 1.21 -25.77
C GLN A 140 -5.46 1.85 -25.39
N LEU A 141 -5.66 2.11 -24.09
CA LEU A 141 -6.92 2.69 -23.60
C LEU A 141 -7.05 4.18 -23.93
N ILE A 142 -5.95 4.90 -24.02
CA ILE A 142 -5.95 6.29 -24.51
C ILE A 142 -6.34 6.33 -26.00
N GLU A 143 -5.80 5.42 -26.82
CA GLU A 143 -6.17 5.33 -28.25
C GLU A 143 -7.63 4.97 -28.45
N GLN A 144 -8.19 4.10 -27.62
CA GLN A 144 -9.60 3.68 -27.71
C GLN A 144 -10.57 4.81 -27.42
N ARG A 145 -10.16 5.87 -26.71
CA ARG A 145 -10.99 7.01 -26.32
C ARG A 145 -12.31 6.64 -25.64
N GLY A 146 -12.28 5.54 -24.86
CA GLY A 146 -13.43 5.05 -24.10
C GLY A 146 -13.55 5.71 -22.72
N THR A 147 -14.13 4.96 -21.78
CA THR A 147 -14.36 5.41 -20.39
C THR A 147 -13.05 5.75 -19.69
N TYR A 148 -12.00 4.93 -19.87
CA TYR A 148 -10.68 5.23 -19.31
C TYR A 148 -10.13 6.58 -19.78
N TYR A 149 -10.23 6.86 -21.07
CA TYR A 149 -9.79 8.13 -21.65
C TYR A 149 -10.53 9.33 -21.01
N GLN A 150 -11.83 9.19 -20.84
CA GLN A 150 -12.66 10.24 -20.22
C GLN A 150 -12.26 10.47 -18.76
N LEU A 151 -12.09 9.39 -17.98
CA LEU A 151 -11.61 9.47 -16.58
C LEU A 151 -10.22 10.10 -16.50
N TYR A 152 -9.32 9.71 -17.39
CA TYR A 152 -7.94 10.18 -17.41
C TYR A 152 -7.84 11.68 -17.77
N THR A 153 -8.62 12.14 -18.74
CA THR A 153 -8.62 13.53 -19.20
C THR A 153 -9.47 14.47 -18.35
N GLY A 154 -10.18 13.97 -17.35
CA GLY A 154 -11.12 14.75 -16.57
C GLY A 154 -12.38 15.16 -17.32
N ALA A 155 -12.69 14.50 -18.45
CA ALA A 155 -13.87 14.75 -19.23
C ALA A 155 -15.15 14.11 -18.65
N PHE A 156 -15.03 13.39 -17.54
CA PHE A 156 -16.15 12.89 -16.75
C PHE A 156 -16.47 13.94 -15.67
N GLU A 157 -17.59 14.61 -15.81
CA GLU A 157 -18.24 15.22 -14.66
C GLU A 157 -18.88 14.06 -13.88
N LEU A 158 -18.43 13.85 -12.66
CA LEU A 158 -19.06 12.90 -11.74
C LEU A 158 -20.44 13.49 -11.39
N GLU A 159 -21.50 12.92 -11.96
CA GLU A 159 -22.89 13.15 -11.50
C GLU A 159 -23.09 12.49 -10.13
#